data_1e0e205bc554c82374c3b87d97929ffc
#
_entry.id   1e0e205bc554c82374c3b87d97929ffc
#
_cell.length_a   1.000
_cell.length_b   1.000
_cell.length_c   1.000
_cell.angle_alpha   90.00
_cell.angle_beta   90.00
_cell.angle_gamma   90.00
#
_symmetry.space_group_name_H-M   'P 1'
#
loop_
_entity.id
_entity.type
_entity.pdbx_description
1 polymer ?
#
loop_
_entity_poly.entity_id
_entity_poly.type
_entity_poly.pdbx_seq_one_letter_code
_entity_poly.pdbx_strand_id
1 'polypeptide(L)'
;LLNIIEGLRDAGKTIILITHKLEEIKKVADRCAVLNKGRLVDVLDVKKTSVNHMARLMVGREVSFEAEKAPAQFKEEVLKVENLTVQNEDGFEVVKDVSFTIRSGEIFAIAGVADNGQVEIADAIAGLTKVSSGNILLGGKDITNETIRNRTEAGISYIPEDRQSYGLVLDFDLSTNLALKQYYREPFSDKGILNKDEFEQFGTKMIDKYDIRSGQGIKTQVRSMSGGNQQKAIIAREIELQSPL
;
A
#
# COMPACT_ATOMS: atom_id res chain seq x y z
N LEU A 1 23.80 8.46 6.93
CA LEU A 1 24.27 8.41 5.54
C LEU A 1 24.59 9.82 5.02
N LEU A 2 23.64 10.79 5.04
CA LEU A 2 23.83 12.13 4.46
C LEU A 2 25.01 12.87 5.07
N ASN A 3 25.21 12.82 6.38
CA ASN A 3 26.36 13.46 7.06
C ASN A 3 27.71 12.84 6.62
N ILE A 4 27.73 11.54 6.30
CA ILE A 4 28.93 10.88 5.76
C ILE A 4 29.22 11.39 4.35
N ILE A 5 28.19 11.54 3.51
CA ILE A 5 28.29 12.09 2.15
C ILE A 5 28.86 13.52 2.20
N GLU A 6 28.33 14.36 3.10
CA GLU A 6 28.84 15.73 3.31
C GLU A 6 30.30 15.72 3.73
N GLY A 7 30.69 14.88 4.69
CA GLY A 7 32.10 14.76 5.13
C GLY A 7 33.04 14.29 4.02
N LEU A 8 32.61 13.39 3.15
CA LEU A 8 33.40 12.95 1.99
C LEU A 8 33.55 14.07 0.95
N ARG A 9 32.50 14.84 0.69
CA ARG A 9 32.56 16.02 -0.17
C ARG A 9 33.53 17.05 0.36
N ASP A 10 33.47 17.34 1.65
CA ASP A 10 34.32 18.32 2.31
C ASP A 10 35.83 17.87 2.35
N ALA A 11 36.05 16.54 2.30
CA ALA A 11 37.33 15.93 2.09
C ALA A 11 37.79 15.91 0.61
N GLY A 12 37.08 16.62 -0.29
CA GLY A 12 37.43 16.76 -1.72
C GLY A 12 37.07 15.57 -2.59
N LYS A 13 36.15 14.67 -2.14
CA LYS A 13 35.67 13.56 -2.96
C LYS A 13 34.51 13.98 -3.84
N THR A 14 34.50 13.47 -5.07
CA THR A 14 33.32 13.59 -5.97
C THR A 14 32.41 12.41 -5.77
N ILE A 15 31.09 12.68 -5.62
CA ILE A 15 30.08 11.67 -5.29
C ILE A 15 28.96 11.72 -6.32
N ILE A 16 28.52 10.56 -6.78
CA ILE A 16 27.31 10.40 -7.57
C ILE A 16 26.28 9.67 -6.70
N LEU A 17 25.17 10.35 -6.41
CA LEU A 17 24.05 9.81 -5.62
C LEU A 17 22.84 9.59 -6.53
N ILE A 18 22.24 8.42 -6.46
CA ILE A 18 20.98 8.10 -7.13
C ILE A 18 19.90 7.96 -6.07
N THR A 19 18.93 8.85 -6.11
CA THR A 19 17.80 8.84 -5.17
C THR A 19 16.56 9.48 -5.81
N HIS A 20 15.39 9.13 -5.31
CA HIS A 20 14.12 9.80 -5.65
C HIS A 20 13.62 10.71 -4.52
N LYS A 21 14.36 10.81 -3.42
CA LYS A 21 14.00 11.63 -2.26
C LYS A 21 14.55 13.04 -2.44
N LEU A 22 13.68 13.98 -2.77
CA LEU A 22 14.05 15.35 -3.09
C LEU A 22 14.70 16.08 -1.92
N GLU A 23 14.30 15.79 -0.69
CA GLU A 23 14.92 16.37 0.51
C GLU A 23 16.39 15.95 0.69
N GLU A 24 16.72 14.71 0.34
CA GLU A 24 18.13 14.25 0.35
C GLU A 24 18.96 15.02 -0.68
N ILE A 25 18.39 15.19 -1.90
CA ILE A 25 19.03 15.97 -2.96
C ILE A 25 19.26 17.41 -2.50
N LYS A 26 18.23 18.05 -1.95
CA LYS A 26 18.33 19.44 -1.44
C LYS A 26 19.40 19.60 -0.37
N LYS A 27 19.59 18.59 0.47
CA LYS A 27 20.53 18.64 1.58
C LYS A 27 21.98 18.52 1.13
N VAL A 28 22.31 17.59 0.22
CA VAL A 28 23.72 17.22 -0.03
C VAL A 28 24.23 17.51 -1.44
N ALA A 29 23.33 17.65 -2.43
CA ALA A 29 23.74 17.77 -3.84
C ALA A 29 23.95 19.21 -4.28
N ASP A 30 24.96 19.45 -5.12
CA ASP A 30 25.17 20.73 -5.79
C ASP A 30 24.37 20.82 -7.09
N ARG A 31 24.34 19.72 -7.86
CA ARG A 31 23.63 19.60 -9.13
C ARG A 31 22.80 18.33 -9.15
N CYS A 32 21.68 18.39 -9.86
CA CYS A 32 20.78 17.26 -10.02
C CYS A 32 20.46 17.03 -11.51
N ALA A 33 20.73 15.86 -12.03
CA ALA A 33 20.28 15.41 -13.35
C ALA A 33 18.95 14.68 -13.20
N VAL A 34 17.88 15.20 -13.79
CA VAL A 34 16.55 14.60 -13.76
C VAL A 34 16.36 13.66 -14.93
N LEU A 35 16.08 12.39 -14.62
CA LEU A 35 15.77 11.37 -15.61
C LEU A 35 14.29 11.00 -15.59
N ASN A 36 13.68 10.88 -16.75
CA ASN A 36 12.33 10.36 -16.92
C ASN A 36 12.29 9.41 -18.11
N LYS A 37 11.83 8.17 -17.91
CA LYS A 37 11.73 7.12 -18.95
C LYS A 37 13.02 6.93 -19.75
N GLY A 38 14.16 6.92 -19.07
CA GLY A 38 15.48 6.73 -19.67
C GLY A 38 16.05 7.96 -20.40
N ARG A 39 15.36 9.10 -20.36
CA ARG A 39 15.83 10.36 -20.99
C ARG A 39 16.24 11.38 -19.94
N LEU A 40 17.32 12.07 -20.19
CA LEU A 40 17.71 13.25 -19.40
C LEU A 40 16.73 14.39 -19.75
N VAL A 41 15.99 14.83 -18.73
CA VAL A 41 15.02 15.92 -18.86
C VAL A 41 15.72 17.27 -18.68
N ASP A 42 16.53 17.40 -17.64
CA ASP A 42 17.27 18.63 -17.32
C ASP A 42 18.44 18.36 -16.34
N VAL A 43 19.35 19.31 -16.24
CA VAL A 43 20.44 19.35 -15.24
C VAL A 43 20.35 20.64 -14.45
N LEU A 44 19.96 20.54 -13.20
CA LEU A 44 19.57 21.66 -12.34
C LEU A 44 20.68 22.02 -11.34
N ASP A 45 20.81 23.30 -11.03
CA ASP A 45 21.47 23.80 -9.83
C ASP A 45 20.52 23.61 -8.64
N VAL A 46 20.87 22.76 -7.70
CA VAL A 46 19.99 22.39 -6.59
C VAL A 46 19.68 23.57 -5.68
N LYS A 47 20.64 24.47 -5.46
CA LYS A 47 20.47 25.65 -4.60
C LYS A 47 19.46 26.62 -5.18
N LYS A 48 19.38 26.71 -6.50
CA LYS A 48 18.50 27.65 -7.22
C LYS A 48 17.14 27.05 -7.62
N THR A 49 16.94 25.74 -7.41
CA THR A 49 15.73 25.02 -7.88
C THR A 49 14.86 24.64 -6.69
N SER A 50 13.57 24.88 -6.78
CA SER A 50 12.60 24.45 -5.76
C SER A 50 12.33 22.96 -5.84
N VAL A 51 11.93 22.35 -4.70
CA VAL A 51 11.51 20.93 -4.62
C VAL A 51 10.35 20.66 -5.58
N ASN A 52 9.36 21.55 -5.64
CA ASN A 52 8.20 21.42 -6.53
C ASN A 52 8.62 21.40 -8.02
N HIS A 53 9.59 22.21 -8.41
CA HIS A 53 10.09 22.21 -9.79
C HIS A 53 10.81 20.91 -10.13
N MET A 54 11.66 20.40 -9.23
CA MET A 54 12.31 19.09 -9.40
C MET A 54 11.28 17.95 -9.50
N ALA A 55 10.28 17.95 -8.62
CA ALA A 55 9.21 16.94 -8.64
C ALA A 55 8.42 16.97 -9.97
N ARG A 56 8.07 18.16 -10.46
CA ARG A 56 7.37 18.32 -11.74
C ARG A 56 8.17 17.72 -12.91
N LEU A 57 9.47 17.97 -12.96
CA LEU A 57 10.33 17.41 -14.00
C LEU A 57 10.46 15.89 -13.91
N MET A 58 10.54 15.34 -12.69
CA MET A 58 10.60 13.88 -12.46
C MET A 58 9.31 13.17 -12.89
N VAL A 59 8.16 13.75 -12.57
CA VAL A 59 6.83 13.13 -12.84
C VAL A 59 6.31 13.49 -14.23
N GLY A 60 6.74 14.61 -14.81
CA GLY A 60 6.29 15.12 -16.11
C GLY A 60 4.92 15.81 -16.08
N ARG A 61 4.39 16.11 -14.89
CA ARG A 61 3.13 16.87 -14.67
C ARG A 61 3.23 17.68 -13.39
N GLU A 62 2.33 18.61 -13.19
CA GLU A 62 2.22 19.29 -11.90
C GLU A 62 1.86 18.30 -10.80
N VAL A 63 2.56 18.40 -9.67
CA VAL A 63 2.35 17.58 -8.49
C VAL A 63 2.02 18.50 -7.34
N SER A 64 0.81 18.38 -6.79
CA SER A 64 0.48 18.95 -5.49
C SER A 64 0.89 17.95 -4.41
N PHE A 65 1.67 18.41 -3.44
CA PHE A 65 2.00 17.63 -2.23
C PHE A 65 0.98 17.85 -1.12
N GLU A 66 0.06 18.79 -1.29
CA GLU A 66 -1.03 19.05 -0.37
C GLU A 66 -2.29 18.36 -0.87
N ALA A 67 -2.80 17.43 -0.08
CA ALA A 67 -4.12 16.86 -0.31
C ALA A 67 -5.17 17.82 0.27
N GLU A 68 -6.00 18.40 -0.57
CA GLU A 68 -7.19 19.13 -0.11
C GLU A 68 -8.13 18.12 0.56
N LYS A 69 -8.22 18.20 1.86
CA LYS A 69 -9.00 17.27 2.69
C LYS A 69 -9.92 18.07 3.60
N ALA A 70 -11.19 17.73 3.58
CA ALA A 70 -12.13 18.26 4.55
C ALA A 70 -11.72 17.83 5.98
N PRO A 71 -12.01 18.63 7.02
CA PRO A 71 -11.76 18.24 8.39
C PRO A 71 -12.38 16.87 8.69
N ALA A 72 -11.61 16.00 9.33
CA ALA A 72 -12.09 14.67 9.71
C ALA A 72 -13.26 14.80 10.72
N GLN A 73 -14.33 14.05 10.45
CA GLN A 73 -15.46 13.91 11.36
C GLN A 73 -15.45 12.49 11.89
N PHE A 74 -14.98 12.32 13.12
CA PHE A 74 -14.96 11.02 13.77
C PHE A 74 -16.39 10.68 14.27
N LYS A 75 -16.80 9.45 13.96
CA LYS A 75 -18.12 8.92 14.36
C LYS A 75 -17.95 7.76 15.32
N GLU A 76 -18.76 6.70 15.11
CA GLU A 76 -18.75 5.48 15.91
C GLU A 76 -17.42 4.71 15.86
N GLU A 77 -17.19 3.86 16.85
CA GLU A 77 -16.06 2.93 16.86
C GLU A 77 -16.25 1.87 15.75
N VAL A 78 -15.25 1.73 14.88
CA VAL A 78 -15.24 0.70 13.83
C VAL A 78 -14.41 -0.49 14.25
N LEU A 79 -13.20 -0.25 14.77
CA LEU A 79 -12.31 -1.29 15.24
C LEU A 79 -11.89 -1.02 16.69
N LYS A 80 -11.94 -2.05 17.52
CA LYS A 80 -11.37 -2.04 18.85
C LYS A 80 -10.45 -3.24 19.03
N VAL A 81 -9.23 -2.98 19.44
CA VAL A 81 -8.23 -3.97 19.79
C VAL A 81 -7.98 -3.90 21.29
N GLU A 82 -8.08 -5.03 21.98
CA GLU A 82 -7.96 -5.12 23.43
C GLU A 82 -6.92 -6.15 23.84
N ASN A 83 -5.87 -5.69 24.53
CA ASN A 83 -4.80 -6.50 25.11
C ASN A 83 -4.19 -7.51 24.10
N LEU A 84 -4.04 -7.09 22.85
CA LEU A 84 -3.58 -7.94 21.76
C LEU A 84 -2.14 -8.36 21.98
N THR A 85 -1.92 -9.68 21.97
CA THR A 85 -0.60 -10.29 21.98
C THR A 85 -0.48 -11.25 20.79
N VAL A 86 0.61 -11.14 20.05
CA VAL A 86 0.92 -11.98 18.89
C VAL A 86 2.30 -12.57 19.07
N GLN A 87 2.45 -13.86 18.78
CA GLN A 87 3.73 -14.59 18.78
C GLN A 87 4.14 -14.90 17.33
N ASN A 88 5.45 -14.86 17.08
CA ASN A 88 6.02 -15.37 15.82
C ASN A 88 6.09 -16.89 15.82
N GLU A 89 6.59 -17.48 14.72
CA GLU A 89 6.73 -18.94 14.57
C GLU A 89 7.64 -19.59 15.61
N ASP A 90 8.59 -18.83 16.14
CA ASP A 90 9.52 -19.30 17.20
C ASP A 90 8.91 -19.18 18.61
N GLY A 91 7.69 -18.65 18.75
CA GLY A 91 7.00 -18.46 20.02
C GLY A 91 7.38 -17.19 20.79
N PHE A 92 8.15 -16.28 20.17
CA PHE A 92 8.46 -15.00 20.80
C PHE A 92 7.31 -14.01 20.59
N GLU A 93 6.94 -13.28 21.65
CA GLU A 93 5.96 -12.22 21.58
C GLU A 93 6.51 -11.02 20.81
N VAL A 94 5.99 -10.81 19.60
CA VAL A 94 6.32 -9.68 18.72
C VAL A 94 5.36 -8.51 18.89
N VAL A 95 4.14 -8.77 19.37
CA VAL A 95 3.17 -7.77 19.83
C VAL A 95 2.80 -8.13 21.26
N LYS A 96 2.82 -7.14 22.19
CA LYS A 96 2.65 -7.36 23.62
C LYS A 96 1.61 -6.39 24.19
N ASP A 97 0.45 -6.93 24.59
CA ASP A 97 -0.59 -6.22 25.33
C ASP A 97 -1.00 -4.88 24.69
N VAL A 98 -1.20 -4.86 23.37
CA VAL A 98 -1.52 -3.65 22.62
C VAL A 98 -3.03 -3.42 22.61
N SER A 99 -3.45 -2.20 22.96
CA SER A 99 -4.87 -1.79 22.94
C SER A 99 -5.04 -0.44 22.27
N PHE A 100 -6.00 -0.34 21.36
CA PHE A 100 -6.40 0.91 20.71
C PHE A 100 -7.79 0.78 20.07
N THR A 101 -8.36 1.94 19.73
CA THR A 101 -9.66 2.03 19.06
C THR A 101 -9.54 2.92 17.83
N ILE A 102 -10.20 2.53 16.75
CA ILE A 102 -10.29 3.30 15.49
C ILE A 102 -11.75 3.65 15.23
N ARG A 103 -12.01 4.91 14.86
CA ARG A 103 -13.36 5.43 14.61
C ARG A 103 -13.62 5.60 13.11
N SER A 104 -14.86 5.58 12.75
CA SER A 104 -15.30 5.89 11.38
C SER A 104 -14.83 7.29 10.96
N GLY A 105 -14.22 7.38 9.76
CA GLY A 105 -13.64 8.61 9.24
C GLY A 105 -12.26 8.99 9.80
N GLU A 106 -11.65 8.13 10.64
CA GLU A 106 -10.33 8.32 11.21
C GLU A 106 -9.24 7.71 10.31
N ILE A 107 -8.07 8.38 10.27
CA ILE A 107 -6.82 7.79 9.81
C ILE A 107 -5.96 7.56 11.05
N PHE A 108 -5.89 6.31 11.49
CA PHE A 108 -5.05 5.90 12.61
C PHE A 108 -3.71 5.38 12.10
N ALA A 109 -2.61 5.97 12.57
CA ALA A 109 -1.26 5.59 12.15
C ALA A 109 -0.53 4.83 13.28
N ILE A 110 0.02 3.66 12.95
CA ILE A 110 0.91 2.90 13.82
C ILE A 110 2.34 3.19 13.37
N ALA A 111 3.13 3.85 14.20
CA ALA A 111 4.50 4.24 13.88
C ALA A 111 5.51 3.43 14.72
N GLY A 112 6.60 3.04 14.10
CA GLY A 112 7.70 2.32 14.73
C GLY A 112 8.87 2.17 13.76
N VAL A 113 10.05 1.77 14.27
CA VAL A 113 11.13 1.29 13.40
C VAL A 113 10.74 -0.08 12.83
N ALA A 114 11.36 -0.48 11.71
CA ALA A 114 11.10 -1.79 11.11
C ALA A 114 11.20 -2.92 12.15
N ASP A 115 10.38 -3.93 11.99
CA ASP A 115 10.34 -5.16 12.82
C ASP A 115 9.90 -4.93 14.30
N ASN A 116 9.11 -3.90 14.56
CA ASN A 116 8.58 -3.61 15.91
C ASN A 116 7.11 -4.03 16.12
N GLY A 117 6.58 -4.93 15.28
CA GLY A 117 5.24 -5.49 15.47
C GLY A 117 4.13 -4.81 14.67
N GLN A 118 4.42 -3.79 13.84
CA GLN A 118 3.40 -3.07 13.05
C GLN A 118 2.72 -3.99 12.05
N VAL A 119 3.51 -4.81 11.34
CA VAL A 119 3.02 -5.76 10.34
C VAL A 119 2.19 -6.83 11.03
N GLU A 120 2.67 -7.36 12.14
CA GLU A 120 2.00 -8.41 12.90
C GLU A 120 0.66 -7.96 13.49
N ILE A 121 0.54 -6.68 13.88
CA ILE A 121 -0.75 -6.09 14.29
C ILE A 121 -1.71 -6.07 13.11
N ALA A 122 -1.27 -5.58 11.94
CA ALA A 122 -2.10 -5.51 10.75
C ALA A 122 -2.52 -6.90 10.26
N ASP A 123 -1.58 -7.85 10.24
CA ASP A 123 -1.82 -9.25 9.87
C ASP A 123 -2.77 -9.96 10.86
N ALA A 124 -2.65 -9.69 12.15
CA ALA A 124 -3.57 -10.20 13.16
C ALA A 124 -5.00 -9.66 12.96
N ILE A 125 -5.15 -8.36 12.62
CA ILE A 125 -6.44 -7.76 12.31
C ILE A 125 -7.02 -8.34 11.01
N ALA A 126 -6.20 -8.56 10.00
CA ALA A 126 -6.62 -9.19 8.74
C ALA A 126 -6.90 -10.70 8.87
N GLY A 127 -6.39 -11.36 9.94
CA GLY A 127 -6.53 -12.79 10.19
C GLY A 127 -5.47 -13.65 9.52
N LEU A 128 -4.37 -13.06 9.06
CA LEU A 128 -3.22 -13.76 8.49
C LEU A 128 -2.34 -14.36 9.58
N THR A 129 -2.28 -13.73 10.75
CA THR A 129 -1.54 -14.19 11.91
C THR A 129 -2.50 -14.50 13.06
N LYS A 130 -2.22 -15.59 13.78
CA LYS A 130 -3.04 -16.01 14.92
C LYS A 130 -2.79 -15.12 16.13
N VAL A 131 -3.87 -14.69 16.77
CA VAL A 131 -3.84 -13.96 18.05
C VAL A 131 -3.50 -14.96 19.17
N SER A 132 -2.51 -14.64 20.01
CA SER A 132 -2.13 -15.46 21.17
C SER A 132 -3.00 -15.12 22.38
N SER A 133 -3.31 -13.86 22.60
CA SER A 133 -4.26 -13.38 23.60
C SER A 133 -4.82 -12.01 23.25
N GLY A 134 -5.91 -11.61 23.90
CA GLY A 134 -6.63 -10.38 23.60
C GLY A 134 -7.75 -10.57 22.60
N ASN A 135 -8.43 -9.47 22.26
CA ASN A 135 -9.60 -9.50 21.38
C ASN A 135 -9.53 -8.42 20.30
N ILE A 136 -10.13 -8.73 19.15
CA ILE A 136 -10.32 -7.81 18.03
C ILE A 136 -11.82 -7.73 17.75
N LEU A 137 -12.40 -6.53 17.90
CA LEU A 137 -13.82 -6.29 17.69
C LEU A 137 -14.00 -5.35 16.49
N LEU A 138 -14.84 -5.73 15.54
CA LEU A 138 -15.25 -4.91 14.39
C LEU A 138 -16.73 -4.55 14.54
N GLY A 139 -17.04 -3.26 14.64
CA GLY A 139 -18.41 -2.79 14.90
C GLY A 139 -19.03 -3.41 16.14
N GLY A 140 -18.24 -3.68 17.18
CA GLY A 140 -18.66 -4.33 18.44
C GLY A 140 -18.78 -5.86 18.35
N LYS A 141 -18.60 -6.48 17.18
CA LYS A 141 -18.60 -7.94 17.02
C LYS A 141 -17.17 -8.48 17.18
N ASP A 142 -16.97 -9.48 18.02
CA ASP A 142 -15.70 -10.18 18.14
C ASP A 142 -15.39 -10.98 16.86
N ILE A 143 -14.22 -10.67 16.26
CA ILE A 143 -13.71 -11.31 15.06
C ILE A 143 -12.35 -12.00 15.29
N THR A 144 -11.91 -12.10 16.54
CA THR A 144 -10.57 -12.57 16.91
C THR A 144 -10.22 -13.93 16.31
N ASN A 145 -11.18 -14.85 16.26
CA ASN A 145 -10.99 -16.20 15.73
C ASN A 145 -11.68 -16.43 14.37
N GLU A 146 -12.19 -15.37 13.74
CA GLU A 146 -12.83 -15.47 12.44
C GLU A 146 -11.82 -15.71 11.32
N THR A 147 -12.24 -16.44 10.30
CA THR A 147 -11.42 -16.68 9.09
C THR A 147 -11.17 -15.39 8.32
N ILE A 148 -10.11 -15.36 7.49
CA ILE A 148 -9.80 -14.22 6.59
C ILE A 148 -11.03 -13.85 5.74
N ARG A 149 -11.74 -14.87 5.19
CA ARG A 149 -12.97 -14.64 4.41
C ARG A 149 -14.05 -13.95 5.23
N ASN A 150 -14.34 -14.45 6.43
CA ASN A 150 -15.36 -13.87 7.30
C ASN A 150 -15.03 -12.43 7.69
N ARG A 151 -13.75 -12.12 7.93
CA ARG A 151 -13.28 -10.75 8.22
C ARG A 151 -13.43 -9.84 7.00
N THR A 152 -13.08 -10.31 5.80
CA THR A 152 -13.31 -9.57 4.56
C THR A 152 -14.80 -9.32 4.32
N GLU A 153 -15.65 -10.32 4.58
CA GLU A 153 -17.12 -10.19 4.47
C GLU A 153 -17.72 -9.29 5.54
N ALA A 154 -17.10 -9.21 6.71
CA ALA A 154 -17.48 -8.29 7.77
C ALA A 154 -17.05 -6.83 7.48
N GLY A 155 -16.20 -6.61 6.47
CA GLY A 155 -15.82 -5.28 5.99
C GLY A 155 -14.40 -4.87 6.35
N ILE A 156 -13.44 -5.80 6.34
CA ILE A 156 -12.01 -5.49 6.43
C ILE A 156 -11.38 -5.58 5.03
N SER A 157 -10.78 -4.48 4.59
CA SER A 157 -9.85 -4.46 3.45
C SER A 157 -8.42 -4.43 3.95
N TYR A 158 -7.53 -5.16 3.28
CA TYR A 158 -6.14 -5.26 3.68
C TYR A 158 -5.20 -5.10 2.49
N ILE A 159 -4.29 -4.12 2.58
CA ILE A 159 -3.21 -3.88 1.63
C ILE A 159 -1.91 -4.32 2.30
N PRO A 160 -1.33 -5.47 1.92
CA PRO A 160 -0.12 -5.97 2.56
C PRO A 160 1.11 -5.14 2.22
N GLU A 161 2.11 -5.16 3.09
CA GLU A 161 3.40 -4.53 2.85
C GLU A 161 4.11 -5.15 1.63
N ASP A 162 4.23 -6.47 1.60
CA ASP A 162 4.75 -7.18 0.42
C ASP A 162 3.62 -7.51 -0.56
N ARG A 163 3.55 -6.68 -1.60
CA ARG A 163 2.56 -6.82 -2.67
C ARG A 163 2.71 -8.11 -3.49
N GLN A 164 3.92 -8.65 -3.59
CA GLN A 164 4.21 -9.80 -4.45
C GLN A 164 3.98 -11.12 -3.75
N SER A 165 4.31 -11.21 -2.46
CA SER A 165 4.14 -12.44 -1.68
C SER A 165 2.70 -12.59 -1.16
N TYR A 166 2.06 -11.48 -0.77
CA TYR A 166 0.74 -11.51 -0.11
C TYR A 166 -0.36 -10.75 -0.85
N GLY A 167 0.00 -9.81 -1.72
CA GLY A 167 -0.96 -8.92 -2.35
C GLY A 167 -1.55 -9.46 -3.65
N LEU A 168 -0.79 -10.22 -4.43
CA LEU A 168 -1.11 -10.62 -5.80
C LEU A 168 -0.76 -12.08 -6.08
N VAL A 169 -1.51 -12.71 -6.97
CA VAL A 169 -1.12 -13.98 -7.59
C VAL A 169 -0.41 -13.66 -8.90
N LEU A 170 0.93 -13.66 -8.87
CA LEU A 170 1.76 -13.10 -9.94
C LEU A 170 1.55 -13.76 -11.31
N ASP A 171 1.23 -15.05 -11.35
CA ASP A 171 1.03 -15.82 -12.57
C ASP A 171 -0.39 -15.71 -13.14
N PHE A 172 -1.31 -15.11 -12.39
CA PHE A 172 -2.65 -14.81 -12.88
C PHE A 172 -2.66 -13.49 -13.68
N ASP A 173 -3.63 -13.36 -14.54
CA ASP A 173 -3.89 -12.12 -15.25
C ASP A 173 -4.46 -11.03 -14.32
N LEU A 174 -4.48 -9.80 -14.83
CA LEU A 174 -4.94 -8.64 -14.07
C LEU A 174 -6.43 -8.74 -13.70
N SER A 175 -7.29 -9.24 -14.62
CA SER A 175 -8.72 -9.37 -14.35
C SER A 175 -9.00 -10.32 -13.18
N THR A 176 -8.32 -11.45 -13.17
CA THR A 176 -8.43 -12.45 -12.11
C THR A 176 -7.94 -11.90 -10.75
N ASN A 177 -6.80 -11.19 -10.74
CA ASN A 177 -6.28 -10.56 -9.53
C ASN A 177 -7.22 -9.48 -8.97
N LEU A 178 -7.87 -8.70 -9.83
CA LEU A 178 -8.81 -7.66 -9.42
C LEU A 178 -10.08 -8.25 -8.77
N ALA A 179 -10.58 -9.37 -9.29
CA ALA A 179 -11.78 -10.03 -8.75
C ALA A 179 -11.49 -11.05 -7.62
N LEU A 180 -10.21 -11.25 -7.25
CA LEU A 180 -9.74 -12.34 -6.39
C LEU A 180 -10.48 -12.47 -5.04
N LYS A 181 -10.88 -11.37 -4.42
CA LYS A 181 -11.61 -11.38 -3.15
C LYS A 181 -13.13 -11.52 -3.30
N GLN A 182 -13.64 -11.48 -4.52
CA GLN A 182 -15.07 -11.51 -4.83
C GLN A 182 -15.49 -12.64 -5.77
N TYR A 183 -14.53 -13.45 -6.25
CA TYR A 183 -14.74 -14.44 -7.29
C TYR A 183 -15.88 -15.44 -7.01
N TYR A 184 -16.20 -15.68 -5.75
CA TYR A 184 -17.21 -16.65 -5.30
C TYR A 184 -18.62 -16.07 -5.18
N ARG A 185 -18.78 -14.76 -5.41
CA ARG A 185 -20.07 -14.03 -5.33
C ARG A 185 -20.61 -13.74 -6.71
N GLU A 186 -21.90 -13.51 -6.82
CA GLU A 186 -22.46 -12.85 -7.99
C GLU A 186 -21.90 -11.43 -8.14
N PRO A 187 -21.66 -10.98 -9.38
CA PRO A 187 -21.89 -11.65 -10.65
C PRO A 187 -20.71 -12.56 -11.12
N PHE A 188 -19.64 -12.66 -10.36
CA PHE A 188 -18.41 -13.39 -10.76
C PHE A 188 -18.56 -14.90 -10.76
N SER A 189 -19.53 -15.43 -9.99
CA SER A 189 -19.79 -16.87 -9.93
C SER A 189 -21.28 -17.14 -9.75
N ASP A 190 -21.82 -18.10 -10.49
CA ASP A 190 -23.12 -18.69 -10.28
C ASP A 190 -22.96 -20.19 -10.00
N LYS A 191 -23.47 -20.66 -8.85
CA LYS A 191 -23.43 -22.06 -8.40
C LYS A 191 -22.04 -22.70 -8.49
N GLY A 192 -20.99 -21.94 -8.24
CA GLY A 192 -19.59 -22.39 -8.28
C GLY A 192 -18.96 -22.39 -9.68
N ILE A 193 -19.66 -21.94 -10.70
CA ILE A 193 -19.14 -21.74 -12.06
C ILE A 193 -18.73 -20.29 -12.23
N LEU A 194 -17.45 -20.06 -12.56
CA LEU A 194 -16.93 -18.71 -12.75
C LEU A 194 -17.41 -18.10 -14.06
N ASN A 195 -17.88 -16.86 -13.99
CA ASN A 195 -18.26 -16.06 -15.15
C ASN A 195 -17.09 -15.21 -15.62
N LYS A 196 -16.34 -15.68 -16.63
CA LYS A 196 -15.16 -14.99 -17.15
C LYS A 196 -15.49 -13.64 -17.78
N ASP A 197 -16.63 -13.47 -18.37
CA ASP A 197 -17.03 -12.21 -19.00
C ASP A 197 -17.19 -11.11 -17.93
N GLU A 198 -17.70 -11.44 -16.76
CA GLU A 198 -17.80 -10.51 -15.64
C GLU A 198 -16.42 -10.12 -15.10
N PHE A 199 -15.46 -11.07 -15.03
CA PHE A 199 -14.07 -10.74 -14.66
C PHE A 199 -13.47 -9.74 -15.65
N GLU A 200 -13.68 -9.95 -16.96
CA GLU A 200 -13.13 -9.08 -18.00
C GLU A 200 -13.79 -7.69 -17.97
N GLN A 201 -15.11 -7.60 -17.81
CA GLN A 201 -15.82 -6.33 -17.69
C GLN A 201 -15.41 -5.55 -16.45
N PHE A 202 -15.36 -6.22 -15.31
CA PHE A 202 -14.91 -5.61 -14.05
C PHE A 202 -13.46 -5.14 -14.16
N GLY A 203 -12.56 -5.99 -14.68
CA GLY A 203 -11.16 -5.65 -14.87
C GLY A 203 -10.96 -4.44 -15.78
N THR A 204 -11.70 -4.35 -16.89
CA THR A 204 -11.66 -3.20 -17.80
C THR A 204 -12.08 -1.91 -17.10
N LYS A 205 -13.19 -1.95 -16.36
CA LYS A 205 -13.65 -0.80 -15.57
C LYS A 205 -12.62 -0.35 -14.53
N MET A 206 -11.90 -1.30 -13.89
CA MET A 206 -10.87 -0.99 -12.89
C MET A 206 -9.63 -0.37 -13.52
N ILE A 207 -9.19 -0.87 -14.68
CA ILE A 207 -8.08 -0.28 -15.43
C ILE A 207 -8.32 1.20 -15.68
N ASP A 208 -9.49 1.55 -16.18
CA ASP A 208 -9.85 2.94 -16.51
C ASP A 208 -9.98 3.80 -15.25
N LYS A 209 -10.70 3.31 -14.24
CA LYS A 209 -10.99 4.06 -13.01
C LYS A 209 -9.72 4.40 -12.21
N TYR A 210 -8.75 3.47 -12.17
CA TYR A 210 -7.54 3.59 -11.35
C TYR A 210 -6.28 3.89 -12.16
N ASP A 211 -6.39 4.19 -13.46
CA ASP A 211 -5.24 4.41 -14.37
C ASP A 211 -4.19 3.30 -14.22
N ILE A 212 -4.62 2.03 -14.31
CA ILE A 212 -3.71 0.89 -14.24
C ILE A 212 -3.15 0.64 -15.63
N ARG A 213 -1.82 0.75 -15.77
CA ARG A 213 -1.15 0.55 -17.07
C ARG A 213 -0.61 -0.87 -17.18
N SER A 214 -1.00 -1.55 -18.22
CA SER A 214 -0.65 -2.94 -18.49
C SER A 214 -0.41 -3.15 -20.00
N GLY A 215 0.48 -4.07 -20.35
CA GLY A 215 0.90 -4.26 -21.75
C GLY A 215 -0.17 -4.88 -22.65
N GLN A 216 -1.03 -5.75 -22.08
CA GLN A 216 -2.08 -6.48 -22.79
C GLN A 216 -3.47 -6.25 -22.15
N GLY A 217 -3.67 -5.08 -21.52
CA GLY A 217 -4.91 -4.78 -20.82
C GLY A 217 -5.16 -5.77 -19.67
N ILE A 218 -6.42 -6.17 -19.52
CA ILE A 218 -6.87 -7.10 -18.47
C ILE A 218 -6.20 -8.49 -18.51
N LYS A 219 -5.68 -8.91 -19.67
CA LYS A 219 -5.01 -10.21 -19.88
C LYS A 219 -3.52 -10.20 -19.56
N THR A 220 -3.00 -9.06 -19.09
CA THR A 220 -1.59 -8.95 -18.69
C THR A 220 -1.33 -9.78 -17.46
N GLN A 221 -0.36 -10.70 -17.50
CA GLN A 221 0.14 -11.36 -16.31
C GLN A 221 0.73 -10.33 -15.36
N VAL A 222 0.29 -10.35 -14.10
CA VAL A 222 0.65 -9.32 -13.11
C VAL A 222 2.15 -9.29 -12.82
N ARG A 223 2.85 -10.42 -12.95
CA ARG A 223 4.30 -10.52 -12.83
C ARG A 223 5.05 -9.56 -13.79
N SER A 224 4.52 -9.34 -14.98
CA SER A 224 5.14 -8.47 -16.00
C SER A 224 4.87 -6.98 -15.81
N MET A 225 4.02 -6.60 -14.86
CA MET A 225 3.65 -5.22 -14.59
C MET A 225 4.69 -4.51 -13.73
N SER A 226 4.81 -3.20 -13.90
CA SER A 226 5.63 -2.39 -13.01
C SER A 226 5.08 -2.38 -11.58
N GLY A 227 5.96 -2.26 -10.57
CA GLY A 227 5.56 -2.26 -9.16
C GLY A 227 4.48 -1.22 -8.81
N GLY A 228 4.50 -0.05 -9.45
CA GLY A 228 3.46 0.97 -9.26
C GLY A 228 2.08 0.54 -9.80
N ASN A 229 2.04 -0.17 -10.93
CA ASN A 229 0.78 -0.69 -11.47
C ASN A 229 0.29 -1.91 -10.71
N GLN A 230 1.18 -2.76 -10.19
CA GLN A 230 0.82 -3.81 -9.23
C GLN A 230 0.16 -3.22 -7.97
N GLN A 231 0.74 -2.15 -7.43
CA GLN A 231 0.18 -1.44 -6.28
C GLN A 231 -1.21 -0.86 -6.57
N LYS A 232 -1.39 -0.23 -7.74
CA LYS A 232 -2.70 0.28 -8.18
C LYS A 232 -3.74 -0.83 -8.28
N ALA A 233 -3.37 -2.02 -8.76
CA ALA A 233 -4.28 -3.16 -8.85
C ALA A 233 -4.75 -3.63 -7.46
N ILE A 234 -3.86 -3.71 -6.47
CA ILE A 234 -4.23 -4.05 -5.09
C ILE A 234 -5.17 -2.98 -4.53
N ILE A 235 -4.78 -1.70 -4.63
CA ILE A 235 -5.59 -0.58 -4.12
C ILE A 235 -6.98 -0.58 -4.77
N ALA A 236 -7.07 -0.76 -6.10
CA ALA A 236 -8.33 -0.83 -6.81
C ALA A 236 -9.22 -1.95 -6.27
N ARG A 237 -8.68 -3.15 -6.11
CA ARG A 237 -9.40 -4.30 -5.56
C ARG A 237 -9.93 -4.04 -4.16
N GLU A 238 -9.09 -3.51 -3.27
CA GLU A 238 -9.47 -3.29 -1.87
C GLU A 238 -10.50 -2.15 -1.72
N ILE A 239 -10.34 -1.04 -2.46
CA ILE A 239 -11.30 0.08 -2.42
C ILE A 239 -12.68 -0.34 -2.97
N GLU A 240 -12.72 -1.18 -4.02
CA GLU A 240 -14.00 -1.63 -4.59
C GLU A 240 -14.79 -2.58 -3.68
N LEU A 241 -14.18 -3.12 -2.64
CA LEU A 241 -14.91 -3.84 -1.59
C LEU A 241 -15.79 -2.91 -0.74
N GLN A 242 -15.54 -1.59 -0.78
CA GLN A 242 -16.27 -0.57 0.00
C GLN A 242 -16.32 -0.88 1.51
N SER A 243 -15.24 -1.45 2.01
CA SER A 243 -15.11 -1.84 3.42
C SER A 243 -15.06 -0.62 4.34
N PRO A 244 -15.64 -0.68 5.53
CA PRO A 244 -15.55 0.39 6.54
C PRO A 244 -14.16 0.49 7.18
N LEU A 245 -13.34 -0.56 7.12
CA LEU A 245 -11.97 -0.61 7.62
C LEU A 245 -11.00 -1.07 6.54
#